data_56e319d01c22bcf309c662dc8def2ac2
#
_entry.id   56e319d01c22bcf309c662dc8def2ac2
#
_cell.length_a   1.000
_cell.length_b   1.000
_cell.length_c   1.000
_cell.angle_alpha   90.00
_cell.angle_beta   90.00
_cell.angle_gamma   90.00
#
_symmetry.space_group_name_H-M   'P 1'
#
loop_
_entity.id
_entity.type
_entity.pdbx_description
1 polymer ?
#
loop_
_entity_poly.entity_id
_entity_poly.type
_entity_poly.pdbx_seq_one_letter_code
_entity_poly.pdbx_strand_id
1 'polypeptide(L)'
;MYASGQAFRWHAAEAGFLCGTTMLSALLSRRACVSVRAMQPMTLPRVVSARGLATGSEPYDVVVIGGGPGGYVAAIKAGQLGLRAACIEKRGSLGGTCLNVGCIPSKAMLNNSHIYHDVAHGLKKRGVDVEGVSLNLPSMMKAKDKAVTGLTKGVEMLLKKNKVDYIK
;
A
#
# COMPACT_ATOMS: atom_id res chain seq x y z
N MET A 1 26.31 -28.67 -7.82
CA MET A 1 25.52 -29.50 -8.74
C MET A 1 24.10 -29.54 -8.23
N TYR A 2 23.25 -28.60 -8.64
CA TYR A 2 21.82 -28.73 -8.58
C TYR A 2 21.23 -27.91 -9.74
N ALA A 3 20.77 -28.65 -10.71
CA ALA A 3 20.06 -28.13 -11.88
C ALA A 3 18.56 -28.28 -11.65
N SER A 4 17.88 -27.54 -12.42
CA SER A 4 16.54 -27.66 -13.01
C SER A 4 15.44 -26.86 -12.34
N GLY A 5 15.19 -25.73 -13.01
CA GLY A 5 13.93 -25.00 -12.91
C GLY A 5 12.77 -25.79 -13.50
N GLN A 6 11.64 -25.76 -12.83
CA GLN A 6 10.36 -26.12 -13.44
C GLN A 6 9.41 -24.94 -13.29
N ALA A 7 9.14 -24.33 -14.43
CA ALA A 7 8.11 -23.33 -14.58
C ALA A 7 6.73 -24.01 -14.44
N PHE A 8 5.95 -23.54 -13.49
CA PHE A 8 4.56 -23.97 -13.32
C PHE A 8 3.71 -23.29 -14.41
N ARG A 9 3.28 -24.07 -15.37
CA ARG A 9 2.43 -23.63 -16.48
C ARG A 9 0.98 -23.96 -16.12
N TRP A 10 0.16 -22.92 -15.96
CA TRP A 10 -1.29 -23.10 -15.82
C TRP A 10 -1.90 -23.42 -17.17
N HIS A 11 -2.49 -24.60 -17.30
CA HIS A 11 -3.35 -24.94 -18.41
C HIS A 11 -4.78 -24.48 -18.09
N ALA A 12 -5.30 -23.56 -18.87
CA ALA A 12 -6.72 -23.26 -18.92
C ALA A 12 -7.40 -24.39 -19.70
N ALA A 13 -8.29 -25.13 -19.05
CA ALA A 13 -9.15 -26.10 -19.71
C ALA A 13 -10.31 -25.37 -20.38
N GLU A 14 -10.37 -25.45 -21.70
CA GLU A 14 -11.52 -25.05 -22.50
C GLU A 14 -12.63 -26.09 -22.32
N ALA A 15 -13.74 -25.67 -21.72
CA ALA A 15 -14.98 -26.44 -21.78
C ALA A 15 -15.82 -25.89 -22.92
N GLY A 16 -15.79 -26.60 -24.05
CA GLY A 16 -16.69 -26.38 -25.17
C GLY A 16 -18.11 -26.81 -24.79
N PHE A 17 -19.06 -25.89 -24.90
CA PHE A 17 -20.49 -26.22 -24.89
C PHE A 17 -21.08 -25.90 -26.25
N LEU A 18 -21.25 -26.98 -27.03
CA LEU A 18 -22.11 -27.00 -28.20
C LEU A 18 -23.56 -27.13 -27.74
N CYS A 19 -24.38 -26.16 -28.02
CA CYS A 19 -25.84 -26.38 -28.05
C CYS A 19 -26.49 -25.66 -29.22
N GLY A 20 -27.08 -26.44 -29.98
CA GLY A 20 -28.03 -26.43 -31.06
C GLY A 20 -28.72 -25.15 -31.50
N THR A 21 -28.69 -25.01 -32.81
CA THR A 21 -29.59 -24.25 -33.64
C THR A 21 -31.06 -24.58 -33.39
N THR A 22 -31.92 -23.53 -33.25
CA THR A 22 -33.08 -23.32 -34.14
C THR A 22 -33.89 -22.10 -33.71
N MET A 23 -34.17 -21.28 -34.72
CA MET A 23 -35.37 -20.46 -34.96
C MET A 23 -35.97 -19.58 -33.86
N LEU A 24 -35.95 -18.27 -33.95
CA LEU A 24 -37.10 -17.50 -34.46
C LEU A 24 -36.68 -16.03 -34.65
N SER A 25 -36.92 -15.59 -35.85
CA SER A 25 -36.84 -14.20 -36.29
C SER A 25 -37.94 -13.35 -35.63
N ALA A 26 -37.65 -12.05 -35.60
CA ALA A 26 -38.56 -10.93 -35.38
C ALA A 26 -38.77 -10.50 -33.94
N LEU A 27 -38.09 -9.39 -33.61
CA LEU A 27 -38.70 -8.15 -33.13
C LEU A 27 -37.62 -7.06 -33.08
N LEU A 28 -37.63 -6.31 -34.10
CA LEU A 28 -37.37 -4.86 -34.26
C LEU A 28 -36.83 -4.09 -33.04
N SER A 29 -35.61 -3.53 -33.21
CA SER A 29 -35.45 -2.08 -33.10
C SER A 29 -35.83 -1.45 -31.78
N ARG A 30 -34.88 -1.35 -30.88
CA ARG A 30 -34.60 -0.11 -30.16
C ARG A 30 -33.11 -0.10 -29.80
N ARG A 31 -32.29 0.39 -30.72
CA ARG A 31 -30.97 0.91 -30.36
C ARG A 31 -31.17 2.12 -29.49
N ALA A 32 -31.16 1.96 -28.19
CA ALA A 32 -30.96 3.06 -27.28
C ALA A 32 -29.51 3.55 -27.50
N CYS A 33 -29.39 4.56 -28.35
CA CYS A 33 -28.16 5.32 -28.51
C CYS A 33 -27.94 6.05 -27.18
N VAL A 34 -27.15 5.45 -26.29
CA VAL A 34 -26.66 6.16 -25.10
C VAL A 34 -25.68 7.19 -25.64
N SER A 35 -26.18 8.41 -25.83
CA SER A 35 -25.37 9.57 -26.13
C SER A 35 -24.41 9.79 -24.95
N VAL A 36 -23.18 9.32 -25.08
CA VAL A 36 -22.10 9.72 -24.18
C VAL A 36 -21.84 11.19 -24.46
N ARG A 37 -22.51 12.04 -23.69
CA ARG A 37 -22.26 13.47 -23.69
C ARG A 37 -20.80 13.64 -23.27
N ALA A 38 -19.96 14.03 -24.22
CA ALA A 38 -18.58 14.36 -23.95
C ALA A 38 -18.53 15.37 -22.81
N MET A 39 -17.99 14.97 -21.67
CA MET A 39 -17.73 15.90 -20.57
C MET A 39 -16.72 16.92 -21.10
N GLN A 40 -17.19 18.15 -21.25
CA GLN A 40 -16.31 19.28 -21.54
C GLN A 40 -15.27 19.37 -20.46
N PRO A 41 -13.99 19.59 -20.79
CA PRO A 41 -12.97 19.80 -19.77
C PRO A 41 -13.40 20.99 -18.93
N MET A 42 -13.67 20.73 -17.64
CA MET A 42 -13.87 21.80 -16.66
C MET A 42 -12.58 22.61 -16.63
N THR A 43 -12.63 23.80 -17.18
CA THR A 43 -11.61 24.81 -16.95
C THR A 43 -11.63 25.13 -15.47
N LEU A 44 -10.65 24.58 -14.75
CA LEU A 44 -10.44 24.90 -13.34
C LEU A 44 -10.28 26.44 -13.23
N PRO A 45 -11.00 27.11 -12.30
CA PRO A 45 -10.80 28.52 -12.08
C PRO A 45 -9.32 28.74 -11.76
N ARG A 46 -8.73 29.69 -12.49
CA ARG A 46 -7.36 30.14 -12.27
C ARG A 46 -7.21 30.51 -10.80
N VAL A 47 -6.53 29.66 -10.03
CA VAL A 47 -6.23 29.93 -8.62
C VAL A 47 -5.47 31.23 -8.59
N VAL A 48 -6.10 32.27 -8.07
CA VAL A 48 -5.45 33.57 -7.84
C VAL A 48 -4.32 33.28 -6.86
N SER A 49 -3.10 33.37 -7.36
CA SER A 49 -1.91 33.24 -6.53
C SER A 49 -1.95 34.35 -5.48
N ALA A 50 -2.30 33.98 -4.25
CA ALA A 50 -2.06 34.86 -3.12
C ALA A 50 -0.55 35.03 -2.98
N ARG A 51 -0.05 36.17 -3.45
CA ARG A 51 1.34 36.57 -3.19
C ARG A 51 1.48 36.81 -1.69
N GLY A 52 1.77 35.75 -0.95
CA GLY A 52 2.13 35.78 0.46
C GLY A 52 3.60 36.16 0.59
N LEU A 53 3.87 36.93 1.63
CA LEU A 53 5.18 37.42 2.09
C LEU A 53 6.29 36.40 1.87
N ALA A 54 7.20 36.73 0.96
CA ALA A 54 8.38 35.94 0.63
C ALA A 54 9.41 36.02 1.76
N THR A 55 9.47 34.98 2.57
CA THR A 55 10.70 34.62 3.26
C THR A 55 11.45 33.67 2.35
N GLY A 56 12.52 34.12 1.76
CA GLY A 56 13.61 33.49 1.01
C GLY A 56 13.62 32.06 0.47
N SER A 57 12.51 31.33 0.44
CA SER A 57 12.39 30.00 -0.16
C SER A 57 11.27 29.99 -1.18
N GLU A 58 11.51 29.40 -2.34
CA GLU A 58 10.48 29.17 -3.36
C GLU A 58 9.25 28.48 -2.75
N PRO A 59 8.03 28.87 -3.15
CA PRO A 59 6.79 28.29 -2.61
C PRO A 59 6.66 26.82 -2.95
N TYR A 60 6.02 26.04 -2.07
CA TYR A 60 5.64 24.66 -2.35
C TYR A 60 4.46 24.61 -3.33
N ASP A 61 4.51 23.69 -4.28
CA ASP A 61 3.37 23.39 -5.17
C ASP A 61 2.30 22.58 -4.42
N VAL A 62 2.74 21.67 -3.54
CA VAL A 62 1.86 20.79 -2.76
C VAL A 62 2.36 20.69 -1.33
N VAL A 63 1.46 20.91 -0.38
CA VAL A 63 1.69 20.67 1.05
C VAL A 63 0.71 19.60 1.52
N VAL A 64 1.25 18.49 2.02
CA VAL A 64 0.47 17.38 2.56
C VAL A 64 0.50 17.45 4.08
N ILE A 65 -0.68 17.61 4.70
CA ILE A 65 -0.82 17.66 6.15
C ILE A 65 -1.19 16.26 6.66
N GLY A 66 -0.27 15.67 7.41
CA GLY A 66 -0.37 14.31 7.95
C GLY A 66 0.48 13.30 7.19
N GLY A 67 1.44 12.68 7.89
CA GLY A 67 2.37 11.67 7.36
C GLY A 67 1.86 10.23 7.47
N GLY A 68 0.55 10.00 7.55
CA GLY A 68 -0.05 8.67 7.52
C GLY A 68 0.01 8.03 6.13
N PRO A 69 -0.53 6.78 5.94
CA PRO A 69 -0.42 6.06 4.67
C PRO A 69 -0.90 6.84 3.45
N GLY A 70 -2.01 7.54 3.53
CA GLY A 70 -2.47 8.41 2.44
C GLY A 70 -1.55 9.61 2.21
N GLY A 71 -1.06 10.22 3.30
CA GLY A 71 -0.24 11.43 3.21
C GLY A 71 1.14 11.20 2.63
N TYR A 72 1.91 10.24 3.17
CA TYR A 72 3.24 10.00 2.62
C TYR A 72 3.20 9.47 1.18
N VAL A 73 2.17 8.67 0.82
CA VAL A 73 2.01 8.21 -0.56
C VAL A 73 1.71 9.37 -1.50
N ALA A 74 0.80 10.28 -1.12
CA ALA A 74 0.49 11.47 -1.90
C ALA A 74 1.71 12.38 -2.07
N ALA A 75 2.46 12.62 -0.98
CA ALA A 75 3.66 13.45 -1.00
C ALA A 75 4.77 12.84 -1.89
N ILE A 76 5.01 11.53 -1.78
CA ILE A 76 5.96 10.82 -2.65
C ILE A 76 5.53 10.94 -4.11
N LYS A 77 4.23 10.74 -4.41
CA LYS A 77 3.73 10.85 -5.78
C LYS A 77 3.88 12.26 -6.34
N ALA A 78 3.62 13.29 -5.53
CA ALA A 78 3.85 14.68 -5.93
C ALA A 78 5.33 14.93 -6.28
N GLY A 79 6.26 14.45 -5.44
CA GLY A 79 7.70 14.54 -5.74
C GLY A 79 8.11 13.78 -7.00
N GLN A 80 7.52 12.59 -7.26
CA GLN A 80 7.76 11.85 -8.51
C GLN A 80 7.25 12.56 -9.75
N LEU A 81 6.23 13.39 -9.62
CA LEU A 81 5.72 14.24 -10.71
C LEU A 81 6.53 15.51 -10.90
N GLY A 82 7.61 15.70 -10.15
CA GLY A 82 8.49 16.87 -10.24
C GLY A 82 7.96 18.10 -9.51
N LEU A 83 6.90 17.98 -8.71
CA LEU A 83 6.36 19.06 -7.90
C LEU A 83 7.22 19.25 -6.65
N ARG A 84 7.39 20.51 -6.25
CA ARG A 84 7.98 20.83 -4.96
C ARG A 84 6.97 20.56 -3.85
N ALA A 85 7.18 19.47 -3.12
CA ALA A 85 6.23 18.96 -2.13
C ALA A 85 6.80 19.00 -0.72
N ALA A 86 5.94 19.29 0.25
CA ALA A 86 6.22 19.13 1.68
C ALA A 86 5.21 18.19 2.34
N CYS A 87 5.68 17.44 3.33
CA CYS A 87 4.87 16.59 4.18
C CYS A 87 5.01 17.01 5.63
N ILE A 88 3.92 17.43 6.26
CA ILE A 88 3.90 17.89 7.65
C ILE A 88 3.34 16.79 8.53
N GLU A 89 4.07 16.37 9.59
CA GLU A 89 3.62 15.35 10.53
C GLU A 89 3.86 15.77 11.98
N LYS A 90 2.77 16.00 12.71
CA LYS A 90 2.78 16.49 14.10
C LYS A 90 3.44 15.53 15.09
N ARG A 91 3.30 14.20 14.89
CA ARG A 91 3.84 13.18 15.81
C ARG A 91 5.37 13.04 15.71
N GLY A 92 6.01 13.64 14.73
CA GLY A 92 7.44 13.51 14.50
C GLY A 92 7.88 12.14 13.99
N SER A 93 6.93 11.24 13.68
CA SER A 93 7.19 9.92 13.07
C SER A 93 6.18 9.67 11.96
N LEU A 94 6.68 9.36 10.77
CA LEU A 94 5.86 9.05 9.61
C LEU A 94 5.15 7.69 9.76
N GLY A 95 4.12 7.47 8.94
CA GLY A 95 3.38 6.22 8.90
C GLY A 95 2.04 6.24 9.63
N GLY A 96 1.75 7.32 10.36
CA GLY A 96 0.46 7.51 11.05
C GLY A 96 0.15 6.40 12.05
N THR A 97 -1.12 6.19 12.30
CA THR A 97 -1.61 5.13 13.21
C THR A 97 -1.21 3.74 12.73
N CYS A 98 -1.29 3.48 11.43
CA CYS A 98 -1.03 2.16 10.87
C CYS A 98 0.38 1.65 11.19
N LEU A 99 1.42 2.45 10.91
CA LEU A 99 2.80 2.01 11.11
C LEU A 99 3.22 2.06 12.58
N ASN A 100 2.76 3.07 13.32
CA ASN A 100 3.28 3.31 14.67
C ASN A 100 2.57 2.51 15.77
N VAL A 101 1.24 2.39 15.71
CA VAL A 101 0.44 1.81 16.80
C VAL A 101 -0.67 0.86 16.34
N GLY A 102 -0.81 0.62 15.03
CA GLY A 102 -1.89 -0.17 14.45
C GLY A 102 -1.38 -1.39 13.68
N CYS A 103 -1.49 -1.33 12.35
CA CYS A 103 -1.29 -2.49 11.48
C CYS A 103 0.05 -3.19 11.66
N ILE A 104 1.15 -2.44 11.73
CA ILE A 104 2.48 -3.02 11.77
C ILE A 104 2.80 -3.66 13.11
N PRO A 105 2.69 -2.98 14.26
CA PRO A 105 2.95 -3.63 15.54
C PRO A 105 2.01 -4.80 15.80
N SER A 106 0.73 -4.70 15.43
CA SER A 106 -0.22 -5.81 15.56
C SER A 106 0.18 -7.03 14.73
N LYS A 107 0.53 -6.85 13.45
CA LYS A 107 0.96 -7.96 12.59
C LYS A 107 2.27 -8.58 13.07
N ALA A 108 3.22 -7.78 13.54
CA ALA A 108 4.46 -8.29 14.11
C ALA A 108 4.21 -9.18 15.32
N MET A 109 3.32 -8.74 16.23
CA MET A 109 2.95 -9.53 17.42
C MET A 109 2.17 -10.79 17.06
N LEU A 110 1.16 -10.68 16.18
CA LEU A 110 0.36 -11.81 15.72
C LEU A 110 1.22 -12.88 15.03
N ASN A 111 2.14 -12.47 14.16
CA ASN A 111 3.05 -13.40 13.49
C ASN A 111 3.95 -14.14 14.49
N ASN A 112 4.54 -13.41 15.44
CA ASN A 112 5.42 -14.01 16.43
C ASN A 112 4.66 -14.94 17.38
N SER A 113 3.44 -14.59 17.80
CA SER A 113 2.61 -15.44 18.62
C SER A 113 2.15 -16.70 17.87
N HIS A 114 1.87 -16.57 16.57
CA HIS A 114 1.51 -17.72 15.73
C HIS A 114 2.69 -18.71 15.61
N ILE A 115 3.89 -18.20 15.36
CA ILE A 115 5.10 -19.04 15.34
C ILE A 115 5.28 -19.77 16.67
N TYR A 116 5.14 -19.07 17.80
CA TYR A 116 5.24 -19.70 19.12
C TYR A 116 4.18 -20.81 19.30
N HIS A 117 2.94 -20.53 18.93
CA HIS A 117 1.85 -21.48 19.01
C HIS A 117 2.12 -22.73 18.15
N ASP A 118 2.57 -22.53 16.90
CA ASP A 118 2.88 -23.64 15.99
C ASP A 118 4.00 -24.53 16.53
N VAL A 119 5.06 -23.91 17.04
CA VAL A 119 6.20 -24.65 17.63
C VAL A 119 5.76 -25.41 18.88
N ALA A 120 4.94 -24.80 19.74
CA ALA A 120 4.50 -25.43 20.98
C ALA A 120 3.48 -26.56 20.78
N HIS A 121 2.61 -26.49 19.76
CA HIS A 121 1.43 -27.37 19.64
C HIS A 121 1.27 -28.03 18.26
N GLY A 122 1.79 -27.44 17.20
CA GLY A 122 1.49 -27.80 15.81
C GLY A 122 2.50 -28.75 15.15
N LEU A 123 3.75 -28.72 15.55
CA LEU A 123 4.84 -29.40 14.83
C LEU A 123 4.84 -30.93 15.01
N LYS A 124 4.40 -31.42 16.16
CA LYS A 124 4.33 -32.86 16.43
C LYS A 124 3.51 -33.61 15.39
N LYS A 125 2.40 -33.01 14.93
CA LYS A 125 1.54 -33.57 13.87
C LYS A 125 2.26 -33.64 12.50
N ARG A 126 3.35 -32.90 12.35
CA ARG A 126 4.17 -32.84 11.12
C ARG A 126 5.45 -33.67 11.24
N GLY A 127 5.57 -34.50 12.30
CA GLY A 127 6.74 -35.33 12.54
C GLY A 127 7.96 -34.56 13.06
N VAL A 128 7.77 -33.38 13.62
CA VAL A 128 8.85 -32.59 14.23
C VAL A 128 8.61 -32.52 15.75
N ASP A 129 9.48 -33.15 16.49
CA ASP A 129 9.46 -33.11 17.96
C ASP A 129 10.32 -31.94 18.43
N VAL A 130 9.76 -31.13 19.32
CA VAL A 130 10.43 -29.95 19.91
C VAL A 130 10.35 -30.08 21.41
N GLU A 131 11.51 -30.06 22.04
CA GLU A 131 11.62 -30.04 23.50
C GLU A 131 11.89 -28.62 24.00
N GLY A 132 11.21 -28.19 25.05
CA GLY A 132 11.53 -26.99 25.80
C GLY A 132 11.28 -25.67 25.07
N VAL A 133 10.04 -25.41 24.67
CA VAL A 133 9.67 -24.09 24.10
C VAL A 133 9.35 -23.10 25.21
N SER A 134 10.04 -21.98 25.24
CA SER A 134 9.79 -20.88 26.16
C SER A 134 9.55 -19.56 25.43
N LEU A 135 8.69 -18.70 25.98
CA LEU A 135 8.40 -17.38 25.46
C LEU A 135 9.26 -16.32 26.16
N ASN A 136 10.06 -15.59 25.39
CA ASN A 136 10.77 -14.39 25.85
C ASN A 136 10.00 -13.14 25.38
N LEU A 137 9.02 -12.69 26.17
CA LEU A 137 8.18 -11.55 25.82
C LEU A 137 8.98 -10.25 25.62
N PRO A 138 9.98 -9.89 26.45
CA PRO A 138 10.82 -8.71 26.20
C PRO A 138 11.50 -8.72 24.83
N SER A 139 12.02 -9.87 24.40
CA SER A 139 12.64 -10.01 23.08
C SER A 139 11.62 -9.90 21.95
N MET A 140 10.42 -10.47 22.12
CA MET A 140 9.33 -10.35 21.16
C MET A 140 8.89 -8.88 21.00
N MET A 141 8.79 -8.13 22.09
CA MET A 141 8.48 -6.69 22.04
C MET A 141 9.56 -5.90 21.31
N LYS A 142 10.84 -6.18 21.56
CA LYS A 142 11.95 -5.56 20.80
C LYS A 142 11.87 -5.86 19.31
N ALA A 143 11.52 -7.07 18.93
CA ALA A 143 11.33 -7.45 17.51
C ALA A 143 10.19 -6.62 16.87
N LYS A 144 9.07 -6.45 17.58
CA LYS A 144 7.96 -5.58 17.15
C LYS A 144 8.43 -4.14 16.97
N ASP A 145 9.16 -3.57 17.93
CA ASP A 145 9.67 -2.19 17.87
C ASP A 145 10.67 -2.00 16.72
N LYS A 146 11.51 -3.00 16.45
CA LYS A 146 12.41 -3.01 15.31
C LYS A 146 11.65 -2.97 13.97
N ALA A 147 10.56 -3.71 13.85
CA ALA A 147 9.71 -3.70 12.65
C ALA A 147 9.08 -2.30 12.43
N VAL A 148 8.52 -1.70 13.47
CA VAL A 148 7.96 -0.34 13.42
C VAL A 148 9.01 0.68 13.02
N THR A 149 10.16 0.68 13.68
CA THR A 149 11.26 1.62 13.41
C THR A 149 11.81 1.45 11.99
N GLY A 150 11.95 0.21 11.53
CA GLY A 150 12.42 -0.07 10.17
C GLY A 150 11.52 0.51 9.10
N LEU A 151 10.20 0.33 9.25
CA LEU A 151 9.23 0.83 8.28
C LEU A 151 9.06 2.34 8.33
N THR A 152 9.00 2.96 9.50
CA THR A 152 8.87 4.42 9.62
C THR A 152 10.10 5.14 9.05
N LYS A 153 11.32 4.64 9.32
CA LYS A 153 12.56 5.14 8.69
C LYS A 153 12.58 4.89 7.19
N GLY A 154 12.04 3.77 6.72
CA GLY A 154 11.90 3.49 5.30
C GLY A 154 11.04 4.53 4.58
N VAL A 155 9.92 4.94 5.18
CA VAL A 155 9.06 6.00 4.64
C VAL A 155 9.81 7.35 4.61
N GLU A 156 10.54 7.69 5.67
CA GLU A 156 11.35 8.91 5.72
C GLU A 156 12.41 8.93 4.60
N MET A 157 13.07 7.78 4.38
CA MET A 157 14.03 7.63 3.29
C MET A 157 13.37 7.79 1.91
N LEU A 158 12.15 7.28 1.73
CA LEU A 158 11.39 7.44 0.48
C LEU A 158 11.01 8.89 0.21
N LEU A 159 10.59 9.65 1.22
CA LEU A 159 10.35 11.09 1.07
C LEU A 159 11.62 11.80 0.62
N LYS A 160 12.74 11.57 1.31
CA LYS A 160 14.04 12.14 0.96
C LYS A 160 14.48 11.78 -0.46
N LYS A 161 14.34 10.52 -0.87
CA LYS A 161 14.66 10.05 -2.22
C LYS A 161 13.86 10.78 -3.30
N ASN A 162 12.62 11.13 -3.01
CA ASN A 162 11.72 11.82 -3.93
C ASN A 162 11.73 13.36 -3.72
N LYS A 163 12.73 13.90 -3.01
CA LYS A 163 12.92 15.34 -2.77
C LYS A 163 11.70 16.02 -2.12
N VAL A 164 11.01 15.31 -1.25
CA VAL A 164 9.89 15.85 -0.46
C VAL A 164 10.43 16.33 0.89
N ASP A 165 10.13 17.56 1.24
CA ASP A 165 10.52 18.14 2.52
C ASP A 165 9.64 17.56 3.65
N TYR A 166 10.29 17.01 4.67
CA TYR A 166 9.63 16.49 5.86
C TYR A 166 9.69 17.51 6.99
N ILE A 167 8.52 18.03 7.38
CA ILE A 167 8.36 19.04 8.43
C ILE A 167 7.68 18.41 9.65
N LYS A 168 8.33 18.54 10.82
CA LYS A 168 7.84 18.01 12.11
C LYS A 168 7.13 19.08 12.89
#